data_b61ed2193a4d6c79ffcfe84932b5935b
#
_entry.id   b61ed2193a4d6c79ffcfe84932b5935b
#
_cell.length_a   1.000
_cell.length_b   1.000
_cell.length_c   1.000
_cell.angle_alpha   90.00
_cell.angle_beta   90.00
_cell.angle_gamma   90.00
#
_symmetry.space_group_name_H-M   'P 1'
#
loop_
_entity.id
_entity.type
_entity.pdbx_description
1 polymer ?
#
loop_
_entity_poly.entity_id
_entity_poly.type
_entity_poly.pdbx_seq_one_letter_code
_entity_poly.pdbx_strand_id
1 'polypeptide(L)'
;MSARITPQTPALQALRMRLHAQHQPVVLMRTDCHVCRAEGLAPRSQVLIIAGDRTVQALLYQIDSDLLKTGQIALSEAAWDALDIHEGDLVQVRHPPLLESLSAVRARIHGHRLQTTELQAIVRDVVDGRYTDVALSAFLTATAVLPLDMQETIHLTRAMVDVGDRLQWQAQIVVDKHCVGGLPGNRTTPLVVAIAAANGLVMPKTSSRAITSPAGTADTMETLAPVDLDLDTLRKVVEKEGGCVAWGGAMHLSPADDIFVRIERELDIDTQGQLIASVLSKKIAAGATHIVIDIPVGPTAKVRSRETAEHLAHHLSEVAASFGLVLRCLFTDGNQPVGRGIGPALEARDVLAVLRNEADAPQDLCDRVALVAGAVLELGGVAKEGEGLRLAHETISSGRAWEKFQRICAAQGGFREPPQALYVEPLLATTSGRAVHIDNRKLSRLAKLAGAPESPAAGIQLQ
;
A
#
# COMPACT_ATOMS: atom_id res chain seq x y z
N MET A 1 29.84 52.09 7.83
CA MET A 1 29.24 50.73 7.75
C MET A 1 28.02 50.82 6.87
N SER A 2 28.13 50.44 5.61
CA SER A 2 27.04 50.49 4.61
C SER A 2 26.15 49.27 4.80
N ALA A 3 24.90 49.48 5.20
CA ALA A 3 23.86 48.46 5.28
C ALA A 3 23.68 47.88 3.87
N ARG A 4 24.01 46.61 3.69
CA ARG A 4 23.63 45.86 2.49
C ARG A 4 22.11 45.74 2.47
N ILE A 5 21.49 46.51 1.58
CA ILE A 5 20.09 46.34 1.23
C ILE A 5 19.95 44.96 0.58
N THR A 6 19.41 44.00 1.31
CA THR A 6 18.96 42.73 0.73
C THR A 6 17.81 43.05 -0.19
N PRO A 7 17.84 42.69 -1.48
CA PRO A 7 16.69 42.95 -2.37
C PRO A 7 15.48 42.20 -1.80
N GLN A 8 14.44 42.93 -1.45
CA GLN A 8 13.15 42.33 -1.08
C GLN A 8 12.67 41.52 -2.28
N THR A 9 12.59 40.21 -2.14
CA THR A 9 12.00 39.35 -3.18
C THR A 9 10.55 39.84 -3.39
N PRO A 10 10.13 40.13 -4.62
CA PRO A 10 8.80 40.65 -4.89
C PRO A 10 7.75 39.63 -4.41
N ALA A 11 6.81 40.11 -3.61
CA ALA A 11 5.71 39.30 -3.11
C ALA A 11 4.55 39.26 -4.11
N LEU A 12 3.83 38.15 -4.13
CA LEU A 12 2.63 37.94 -4.94
C LEU A 12 1.41 37.80 -4.01
N GLN A 13 0.27 38.27 -4.47
CA GLN A 13 -0.99 38.16 -3.73
C GLN A 13 -1.59 36.75 -3.94
N ALA A 14 -1.85 36.04 -2.86
CA ALA A 14 -2.42 34.69 -2.88
C ALA A 14 -3.91 34.72 -3.25
N LEU A 15 -4.31 33.83 -4.18
CA LEU A 15 -5.67 33.59 -4.61
C LEU A 15 -6.04 32.13 -4.36
N ARG A 16 -7.18 31.88 -3.73
CA ARG A 16 -7.69 30.55 -3.47
C ARG A 16 -8.58 30.04 -4.61
N MET A 17 -8.10 29.08 -5.38
CA MET A 17 -8.85 28.54 -6.51
C MET A 17 -9.66 27.27 -6.20
N ARG A 18 -9.60 26.76 -4.96
CA ARG A 18 -10.24 25.50 -4.56
C ARG A 18 -9.87 24.32 -5.46
N LEU A 19 -8.62 24.30 -5.92
CA LEU A 19 -8.06 23.24 -6.73
C LEU A 19 -7.57 22.11 -5.83
N HIS A 20 -8.15 20.91 -5.99
CA HIS A 20 -7.70 19.69 -5.33
C HIS A 20 -6.80 18.89 -6.26
N ALA A 21 -5.55 18.71 -5.90
CA ALA A 21 -4.54 17.97 -6.64
C ALA A 21 -4.06 16.73 -5.84
N GLN A 22 -5.00 15.96 -5.32
CA GLN A 22 -4.72 14.73 -4.55
C GLN A 22 -3.66 14.93 -3.45
N HIS A 23 -3.80 15.97 -2.65
CA HIS A 23 -2.87 16.40 -1.59
C HIS A 23 -1.51 16.94 -2.08
N GLN A 24 -1.28 17.03 -3.39
CA GLN A 24 -0.06 17.65 -3.93
C GLN A 24 -0.18 19.17 -3.89
N PRO A 25 0.79 19.89 -3.27
CA PRO A 25 0.86 21.33 -3.38
C PRO A 25 1.14 21.74 -4.83
N VAL A 26 0.27 22.54 -5.40
CA VAL A 26 0.37 23.08 -6.75
C VAL A 26 0.15 24.59 -6.71
N VAL A 27 0.90 25.31 -7.54
CA VAL A 27 0.72 26.75 -7.72
C VAL A 27 0.61 27.09 -9.19
N LEU A 28 -0.25 28.08 -9.48
CA LEU A 28 -0.42 28.62 -10.81
C LEU A 28 0.12 30.07 -10.82
N MET A 29 0.97 30.38 -11.77
CA MET A 29 1.48 31.73 -11.99
C MET A 29 1.32 32.10 -13.46
N ARG A 30 1.22 33.39 -13.75
CA ARG A 30 1.16 33.84 -15.15
C ARG A 30 2.51 33.68 -15.84
N THR A 31 2.51 33.37 -17.15
CA THR A 31 3.71 33.29 -17.98
C THR A 31 4.49 34.62 -18.04
N ASP A 32 3.77 35.75 -17.93
CA ASP A 32 4.35 37.09 -17.90
C ASP A 32 4.70 37.57 -16.48
N CYS A 33 4.58 36.72 -15.47
CA CYS A 33 4.89 37.06 -14.08
C CYS A 33 6.35 37.49 -13.92
N HIS A 34 6.56 38.66 -13.33
CA HIS A 34 7.90 39.21 -13.11
C HIS A 34 8.78 38.33 -12.22
N VAL A 35 8.19 37.59 -11.23
CA VAL A 35 8.92 36.67 -10.39
C VAL A 35 9.40 35.46 -11.20
N CYS A 36 8.54 34.86 -12.04
CA CYS A 36 8.94 33.74 -12.90
C CYS A 36 10.10 34.14 -13.83
N ARG A 37 10.05 35.37 -14.40
CA ARG A 37 11.10 35.85 -15.29
C ARG A 37 12.40 36.18 -14.54
N ALA A 38 12.32 36.84 -13.41
CA ALA A 38 13.47 37.25 -12.62
C ALA A 38 14.23 36.05 -12.02
N GLU A 39 13.50 35.03 -11.52
CA GLU A 39 14.04 33.83 -10.93
C GLU A 39 14.31 32.72 -11.99
N GLY A 40 13.91 32.89 -13.24
CA GLY A 40 14.06 31.86 -14.28
C GLY A 40 13.27 30.59 -13.99
N LEU A 41 12.10 30.70 -13.32
CA LEU A 41 11.27 29.55 -12.96
C LEU A 41 10.61 28.94 -14.20
N ALA A 42 10.91 27.68 -14.47
CA ALA A 42 10.34 26.95 -15.60
C ALA A 42 8.99 26.30 -15.25
N PRO A 43 8.08 26.12 -16.24
CA PRO A 43 6.87 25.33 -16.05
C PRO A 43 7.20 23.92 -15.54
N ARG A 44 6.38 23.40 -14.63
CA ARG A 44 6.56 22.07 -13.98
C ARG A 44 7.84 21.95 -13.13
N SER A 45 8.48 23.08 -12.78
CA SER A 45 9.53 23.06 -11.77
C SER A 45 8.93 23.09 -10.34
N GLN A 46 9.69 22.59 -9.38
CA GLN A 46 9.38 22.80 -7.96
C GLN A 46 9.75 24.23 -7.56
N VAL A 47 8.90 24.85 -6.80
CA VAL A 47 9.12 26.18 -6.22
C VAL A 47 8.86 26.14 -4.70
N LEU A 48 9.57 26.98 -3.97
CA LEU A 48 9.35 27.20 -2.54
C LEU A 48 8.45 28.42 -2.37
N ILE A 49 7.29 28.23 -1.78
CA ILE A 49 6.38 29.29 -1.39
C ILE A 49 6.60 29.64 0.07
N ILE A 50 6.71 30.91 0.40
CA ILE A 50 7.00 31.42 1.73
C ILE A 50 5.91 32.39 2.11
N ALA A 51 5.24 32.16 3.26
CA ALA A 51 4.24 33.01 3.86
C ALA A 51 4.58 33.20 5.35
N GLY A 52 5.15 34.37 5.69
CA GLY A 52 5.65 34.59 7.05
C GLY A 52 6.78 33.60 7.40
N ASP A 53 6.55 32.80 8.43
CA ASP A 53 7.45 31.74 8.91
C ASP A 53 7.13 30.34 8.33
N ARG A 54 6.04 30.21 7.58
CA ARG A 54 5.62 28.97 6.96
C ARG A 54 6.11 28.85 5.52
N THR A 55 6.46 27.63 5.13
CA THR A 55 6.94 27.33 3.78
C THR A 55 6.31 26.05 3.25
N VAL A 56 6.08 25.99 1.95
CA VAL A 56 5.65 24.78 1.24
C VAL A 56 6.37 24.67 -0.09
N GLN A 57 6.81 23.47 -0.46
CA GLN A 57 7.26 23.19 -1.83
C GLN A 57 6.05 22.82 -2.67
N ALA A 58 5.93 23.44 -3.84
CA ALA A 58 4.81 23.25 -4.73
C ALA A 58 5.25 23.10 -6.17
N LEU A 59 4.48 22.35 -6.96
CA LEU A 59 4.68 22.22 -8.39
C LEU A 59 4.14 23.45 -9.12
N LEU A 60 4.97 24.13 -9.90
CA LEU A 60 4.60 25.31 -10.64
C LEU A 60 3.95 24.95 -11.99
N TYR A 61 2.75 25.45 -12.23
CA TYR A 61 2.18 25.57 -13.56
C TYR A 61 2.13 27.03 -13.98
N GLN A 62 2.56 27.30 -15.21
CA GLN A 62 2.42 28.62 -15.80
C GLN A 62 1.19 28.65 -16.69
N ILE A 63 0.38 29.69 -16.53
CA ILE A 63 -0.85 29.88 -17.30
C ILE A 63 -0.81 31.20 -18.08
N ASP A 64 -1.44 31.19 -19.23
CA ASP A 64 -1.72 32.39 -20.04
C ASP A 64 -3.25 32.56 -20.08
N SER A 65 -3.80 33.14 -19.02
CA SER A 65 -5.24 33.23 -18.80
C SER A 65 -5.57 34.41 -17.88
N ASP A 66 -6.76 34.96 -18.04
CA ASP A 66 -7.32 36.01 -17.21
C ASP A 66 -7.79 35.53 -15.82
N LEU A 67 -7.64 34.22 -15.54
CA LEU A 67 -7.90 33.64 -14.21
C LEU A 67 -7.03 34.28 -13.11
N LEU A 68 -5.84 34.74 -13.46
CA LEU A 68 -4.93 35.45 -12.55
C LEU A 68 -4.63 36.84 -13.10
N LYS A 69 -4.68 37.83 -12.24
CA LYS A 69 -4.18 39.18 -12.53
C LYS A 69 -2.67 39.23 -12.36
N THR A 70 -2.05 40.23 -12.97
CA THR A 70 -0.62 40.52 -12.73
C THR A 70 -0.38 40.75 -11.24
N GLY A 71 0.65 40.11 -10.68
CA GLY A 71 0.96 40.19 -9.25
C GLY A 71 0.20 39.18 -8.36
N GLN A 72 -0.60 38.28 -8.95
CA GLN A 72 -1.28 37.22 -8.23
C GLN A 72 -0.62 35.85 -8.45
N ILE A 73 -0.81 34.96 -7.46
CA ILE A 73 -0.46 33.56 -7.49
C ILE A 73 -1.65 32.74 -6.98
N ALA A 74 -2.05 31.70 -7.70
CA ALA A 74 -3.09 30.80 -7.23
C ALA A 74 -2.49 29.55 -6.61
N LEU A 75 -3.07 29.10 -5.50
CA LEU A 75 -2.60 27.94 -4.74
C LEU A 75 -3.69 26.88 -4.68
N SER A 76 -3.26 25.59 -4.76
CA SER A 76 -4.13 24.44 -4.46
C SER A 76 -4.49 24.39 -2.99
N GLU A 77 -5.55 23.63 -2.64
CA GLU A 77 -5.97 23.49 -1.23
C GLU A 77 -4.83 22.93 -0.36
N ALA A 78 -4.07 21.95 -0.85
CA ALA A 78 -2.92 21.39 -0.11
C ALA A 78 -1.84 22.46 0.19
N ALA A 79 -1.55 23.34 -0.76
CA ALA A 79 -0.60 24.44 -0.53
C ALA A 79 -1.19 25.51 0.41
N TRP A 80 -2.50 25.77 0.28
CA TRP A 80 -3.23 26.71 1.09
C TRP A 80 -3.24 26.31 2.57
N ASP A 81 -3.60 25.06 2.83
CA ASP A 81 -3.68 24.51 4.20
C ASP A 81 -2.29 24.44 4.85
N ALA A 82 -1.24 24.06 4.08
CA ALA A 82 0.12 23.99 4.59
C ALA A 82 0.68 25.37 4.98
N LEU A 83 0.30 26.42 4.26
CA LEU A 83 0.73 27.79 4.55
C LEU A 83 -0.16 28.49 5.58
N ASP A 84 -1.38 28.02 5.82
CA ASP A 84 -2.39 28.59 6.71
C ASP A 84 -2.59 30.10 6.46
N ILE A 85 -2.87 30.45 5.22
CA ILE A 85 -3.01 31.82 4.74
C ILE A 85 -4.46 32.16 4.39
N HIS A 86 -4.73 33.44 4.25
CA HIS A 86 -6.01 33.99 3.81
C HIS A 86 -5.90 34.54 2.40
N GLU A 87 -7.05 34.67 1.75
CA GLU A 87 -7.11 35.25 0.42
C GLU A 87 -6.63 36.69 0.44
N GLY A 88 -5.68 37.00 -0.45
CA GLY A 88 -5.05 38.32 -0.54
C GLY A 88 -3.75 38.46 0.23
N ASP A 89 -3.37 37.48 1.07
CA ASP A 89 -2.09 37.49 1.76
C ASP A 89 -0.92 37.51 0.77
N LEU A 90 0.18 38.10 1.22
CA LEU A 90 1.40 38.20 0.40
C LEU A 90 2.31 37.01 0.61
N VAL A 91 2.69 36.33 -0.47
CA VAL A 91 3.62 35.21 -0.47
C VAL A 91 4.82 35.49 -1.35
N GLN A 92 5.96 34.94 -1.01
CA GLN A 92 7.19 34.96 -1.83
C GLN A 92 7.37 33.60 -2.51
N VAL A 93 7.94 33.64 -3.71
CA VAL A 93 8.26 32.45 -4.48
C VAL A 93 9.75 32.43 -4.77
N ARG A 94 10.40 31.30 -4.49
CA ARG A 94 11.85 31.11 -4.71
C ARG A 94 12.13 29.72 -5.28
N HIS A 95 13.36 29.52 -5.72
CA HIS A 95 13.87 28.18 -5.95
C HIS A 95 13.91 27.39 -4.64
N PRO A 96 13.51 26.10 -4.64
CA PRO A 96 13.69 25.25 -3.48
C PRO A 96 15.19 25.09 -3.21
N PRO A 97 15.59 24.83 -1.95
CA PRO A 97 16.97 24.49 -1.63
C PRO A 97 17.38 23.21 -2.34
N LEU A 98 18.66 23.11 -2.68
CA LEU A 98 19.21 21.87 -3.24
C LEU A 98 19.04 20.72 -2.24
N LEU A 99 18.52 19.60 -2.73
CA LEU A 99 18.37 18.39 -1.91
C LEU A 99 19.71 17.65 -1.88
N GLU A 100 20.34 17.60 -0.71
CA GLU A 100 21.58 16.84 -0.52
C GLU A 100 21.37 15.33 -0.78
N SER A 101 20.20 14.80 -0.44
CA SER A 101 19.84 13.40 -0.69
C SER A 101 19.87 12.99 -2.17
N LEU A 102 19.65 13.92 -3.10
CA LEU A 102 19.82 13.67 -4.54
C LEU A 102 21.28 13.38 -4.94
N SER A 103 22.24 13.81 -4.13
CA SER A 103 23.65 13.46 -4.37
C SER A 103 23.89 11.97 -4.11
N ALA A 104 23.26 11.40 -3.10
CA ALA A 104 23.27 9.96 -2.85
C ALA A 104 22.61 9.16 -3.99
N VAL A 105 21.49 9.65 -4.54
CA VAL A 105 20.86 9.02 -5.71
C VAL A 105 21.79 9.04 -6.93
N ARG A 106 22.47 10.18 -7.19
CA ARG A 106 23.47 10.26 -8.25
C ARG A 106 24.65 9.31 -8.01
N ALA A 107 25.17 9.25 -6.79
CA ALA A 107 26.22 8.31 -6.42
C ALA A 107 25.77 6.86 -6.65
N ARG A 108 24.53 6.52 -6.30
CA ARG A 108 23.94 5.19 -6.56
C ARG A 108 23.92 4.84 -8.05
N ILE A 109 23.53 5.77 -8.93
CA ILE A 109 23.56 5.58 -10.39
C ILE A 109 25.00 5.24 -10.88
N HIS A 110 26.03 5.76 -10.21
CA HIS A 110 27.44 5.45 -10.49
C HIS A 110 27.98 4.22 -9.72
N GLY A 111 27.11 3.42 -9.09
CA GLY A 111 27.48 2.14 -8.48
C GLY A 111 27.83 2.21 -6.99
N HIS A 112 27.69 3.35 -6.33
CA HIS A 112 27.96 3.46 -4.89
C HIS A 112 26.84 2.83 -4.05
N ARG A 113 27.20 2.21 -2.93
CA ARG A 113 26.25 1.70 -1.94
C ARG A 113 25.71 2.82 -1.07
N LEU A 114 24.40 2.74 -0.75
CA LEU A 114 23.74 3.76 0.07
C LEU A 114 23.93 3.50 1.55
N GLN A 115 24.34 4.53 2.26
CA GLN A 115 24.51 4.48 3.71
C GLN A 115 23.18 4.72 4.44
N THR A 116 23.12 4.37 5.72
CA THR A 116 21.93 4.55 6.57
C THR A 116 21.42 5.99 6.52
N THR A 117 22.33 6.97 6.72
CA THR A 117 21.97 8.39 6.74
C THR A 117 21.46 8.90 5.38
N GLU A 118 21.99 8.35 4.30
CA GLU A 118 21.57 8.70 2.93
C GLU A 118 20.15 8.17 2.66
N LEU A 119 19.85 6.90 3.01
CA LEU A 119 18.52 6.33 2.87
C LEU A 119 17.50 7.04 3.76
N GLN A 120 17.86 7.39 4.99
CA GLN A 120 17.01 8.19 5.86
C GLN A 120 16.70 9.57 5.28
N ALA A 121 17.70 10.25 4.71
CA ALA A 121 17.51 11.54 4.07
C ALA A 121 16.62 11.42 2.82
N ILE A 122 16.87 10.42 1.96
CA ILE A 122 16.04 10.16 0.77
C ILE A 122 14.59 9.92 1.17
N VAL A 123 14.32 8.99 2.09
CA VAL A 123 12.96 8.63 2.49
C VAL A 123 12.24 9.80 3.15
N ARG A 124 12.93 10.59 3.98
CA ARG A 124 12.36 11.80 4.58
C ARG A 124 12.01 12.85 3.53
N ASP A 125 12.94 13.15 2.62
CA ASP A 125 12.71 14.13 1.55
C ASP A 125 11.59 13.70 0.60
N VAL A 126 11.40 12.38 0.39
CA VAL A 126 10.29 11.81 -0.37
C VAL A 126 8.96 12.05 0.33
N VAL A 127 8.87 11.76 1.63
CA VAL A 127 7.63 11.93 2.41
C VAL A 127 7.29 13.41 2.59
N ASP A 128 8.31 14.27 2.72
CA ASP A 128 8.15 15.73 2.77
C ASP A 128 7.72 16.34 1.40
N GLY A 129 7.54 15.51 0.35
CA GLY A 129 7.12 15.96 -0.99
C GLY A 129 8.19 16.74 -1.75
N ARG A 130 9.46 16.63 -1.35
CA ARG A 130 10.58 17.36 -1.97
C ARG A 130 11.09 16.69 -3.24
N TYR A 131 10.82 15.38 -3.42
CA TYR A 131 11.19 14.64 -4.62
C TYR A 131 10.14 14.83 -5.71
N THR A 132 10.62 15.15 -6.90
CA THR A 132 9.79 15.07 -8.12
C THR A 132 9.65 13.62 -8.57
N ASP A 133 8.64 13.31 -9.38
CA ASP A 133 8.48 11.97 -9.97
C ASP A 133 9.72 11.54 -10.78
N VAL A 134 10.42 12.50 -11.41
CA VAL A 134 11.71 12.25 -12.11
C VAL A 134 12.79 11.79 -11.12
N ALA A 135 12.92 12.46 -9.99
CA ALA A 135 13.90 12.09 -8.97
C ALA A 135 13.58 10.74 -8.31
N LEU A 136 12.28 10.48 -8.04
CA LEU A 136 11.78 9.19 -7.57
C LEU A 136 12.06 8.07 -8.57
N SER A 137 11.76 8.29 -9.85
CA SER A 137 12.04 7.33 -10.93
C SER A 137 13.54 7.04 -11.02
N ALA A 138 14.39 8.06 -10.87
CA ALA A 138 15.85 7.87 -10.88
C ALA A 138 16.32 6.99 -9.69
N PHE A 139 15.80 7.23 -8.48
CA PHE A 139 16.12 6.41 -7.30
C PHE A 139 15.68 4.96 -7.49
N LEU A 140 14.41 4.72 -7.86
CA LEU A 140 13.86 3.38 -8.04
C LEU A 140 14.56 2.63 -9.17
N THR A 141 14.85 3.30 -10.29
CA THR A 141 15.59 2.69 -11.41
C THR A 141 17.02 2.35 -11.00
N ALA A 142 17.71 3.24 -10.28
CA ALA A 142 19.07 2.98 -9.80
C ALA A 142 19.12 1.77 -8.84
N THR A 143 18.12 1.59 -7.98
CA THR A 143 18.01 0.41 -7.09
C THR A 143 17.52 -0.84 -7.81
N ALA A 144 16.92 -0.72 -8.99
CA ALA A 144 16.58 -1.86 -9.83
C ALA A 144 17.80 -2.38 -10.63
N VAL A 145 18.61 -1.48 -11.17
CA VAL A 145 19.81 -1.83 -11.96
C VAL A 145 20.93 -2.36 -11.05
N LEU A 146 21.14 -1.72 -9.91
CA LEU A 146 22.03 -2.20 -8.85
C LEU A 146 21.17 -2.57 -7.64
N PRO A 147 20.78 -3.86 -7.47
CA PRO A 147 19.90 -4.26 -6.39
C PRO A 147 20.44 -3.89 -5.01
N LEU A 148 19.54 -3.54 -4.09
CA LEU A 148 19.88 -3.29 -2.71
C LEU A 148 20.44 -4.57 -2.09
N ASP A 149 21.57 -4.45 -1.40
CA ASP A 149 22.07 -5.55 -0.60
C ASP A 149 21.29 -5.69 0.73
N MET A 150 21.67 -6.66 1.54
CA MET A 150 20.97 -6.96 2.80
C MET A 150 20.98 -5.74 3.73
N GLN A 151 22.10 -5.06 3.89
CA GLN A 151 22.23 -3.92 4.79
C GLN A 151 21.43 -2.71 4.27
N GLU A 152 21.52 -2.41 2.98
CA GLU A 152 20.72 -1.36 2.35
C GLU A 152 19.20 -1.64 2.48
N THR A 153 18.77 -2.91 2.35
CA THR A 153 17.36 -3.30 2.54
C THR A 153 16.91 -3.09 3.98
N ILE A 154 17.73 -3.45 4.97
CA ILE A 154 17.48 -3.17 6.39
C ILE A 154 17.39 -1.66 6.65
N HIS A 155 18.32 -0.89 6.11
CA HIS A 155 18.36 0.56 6.29
C HIS A 155 17.16 1.25 5.63
N LEU A 156 16.76 0.83 4.43
CA LEU A 156 15.57 1.33 3.75
C LEU A 156 14.30 0.99 4.55
N THR A 157 14.16 -0.26 4.99
CA THR A 157 13.03 -0.68 5.83
C THR A 157 12.93 0.19 7.08
N ARG A 158 14.05 0.44 7.77
CA ARG A 158 14.11 1.30 8.96
C ARG A 158 13.71 2.72 8.64
N ALA A 159 14.26 3.30 7.58
CA ALA A 159 13.93 4.66 7.17
C ALA A 159 12.43 4.82 6.85
N MET A 160 11.82 3.82 6.18
CA MET A 160 10.38 3.82 5.88
C MET A 160 9.51 3.71 7.14
N VAL A 161 9.96 2.92 8.14
CA VAL A 161 9.27 2.80 9.43
C VAL A 161 9.38 4.09 10.24
N ASP A 162 10.53 4.77 10.21
CA ASP A 162 10.83 5.94 11.04
C ASP A 162 10.07 7.20 10.62
N VAL A 163 9.57 7.26 9.39
CA VAL A 163 8.78 8.40 8.86
C VAL A 163 7.27 8.21 8.96
N GLY A 164 6.80 7.03 9.37
CA GLY A 164 5.38 6.70 9.52
C GLY A 164 4.92 6.65 10.98
N ASP A 165 3.61 6.59 11.15
CA ASP A 165 3.00 6.31 12.45
C ASP A 165 3.22 4.85 12.86
N ARG A 166 3.22 4.60 14.18
CA ARG A 166 3.37 3.26 14.73
C ARG A 166 2.23 2.91 15.67
N LEU A 167 1.65 1.73 15.47
CA LEU A 167 0.70 1.15 16.40
C LEU A 167 1.42 0.35 17.48
N GLN A 168 0.92 0.43 18.70
CA GLN A 168 1.38 -0.34 19.84
C GLN A 168 0.20 -1.04 20.48
N TRP A 169 0.40 -2.29 20.85
CA TRP A 169 -0.63 -3.16 21.43
C TRP A 169 -0.20 -3.64 22.80
N GLN A 170 -1.17 -3.88 23.69
CA GLN A 170 -0.87 -4.46 25.01
C GLN A 170 -0.48 -5.95 24.90
N ALA A 171 -0.88 -6.63 23.84
CA ALA A 171 -0.53 -8.02 23.59
C ALA A 171 0.95 -8.17 23.26
N GLN A 172 1.62 -9.14 23.91
CA GLN A 172 3.02 -9.48 23.62
C GLN A 172 3.18 -10.13 22.25
N ILE A 173 2.19 -10.91 21.83
CA ILE A 173 2.16 -11.57 20.53
C ILE A 173 1.09 -10.90 19.67
N VAL A 174 1.53 -10.25 18.62
CA VAL A 174 0.66 -9.63 17.60
C VAL A 174 1.01 -10.29 16.27
N VAL A 175 0.06 -11.01 15.70
CA VAL A 175 0.28 -11.75 14.47
C VAL A 175 -0.14 -10.96 13.26
N ASP A 176 0.53 -11.19 12.14
CA ASP A 176 0.10 -10.71 10.82
C ASP A 176 0.39 -11.77 9.76
N LYS A 177 -0.23 -11.64 8.63
CA LYS A 177 0.07 -12.45 7.46
C LYS A 177 0.17 -11.58 6.21
N HIS A 178 1.01 -11.99 5.28
CA HIS A 178 1.12 -11.37 3.97
C HIS A 178 1.19 -12.44 2.89
N CYS A 179 0.61 -12.18 1.73
CA CYS A 179 0.82 -12.99 0.54
C CYS A 179 1.61 -12.15 -0.48
N VAL A 180 2.68 -12.71 -1.02
CA VAL A 180 3.52 -12.02 -2.04
C VAL A 180 2.70 -11.69 -3.29
N GLY A 181 1.65 -12.46 -3.58
CA GLY A 181 0.68 -12.17 -4.63
C GLY A 181 0.93 -12.93 -5.92
N GLY A 182 0.24 -12.48 -6.98
CA GLY A 182 0.33 -13.08 -8.32
C GLY A 182 -0.73 -14.14 -8.61
N LEU A 183 -1.66 -14.40 -7.67
CA LEU A 183 -2.81 -15.28 -7.89
C LEU A 183 -4.11 -14.49 -7.87
N PRO A 184 -4.95 -14.56 -8.90
CA PRO A 184 -6.31 -14.06 -8.86
C PRO A 184 -7.14 -14.89 -7.87
N GLY A 185 -8.14 -14.28 -7.28
CA GLY A 185 -8.83 -14.85 -6.13
C GLY A 185 -7.93 -14.82 -4.89
N ASN A 186 -7.63 -15.97 -4.29
CA ASN A 186 -6.72 -16.14 -3.15
C ASN A 186 -7.02 -15.18 -1.98
N ARG A 187 -8.29 -14.96 -1.67
CA ARG A 187 -8.72 -14.01 -0.66
C ARG A 187 -8.71 -14.63 0.75
N THR A 188 -7.53 -15.03 1.21
CA THR A 188 -7.34 -15.70 2.50
C THR A 188 -7.38 -14.75 3.69
N THR A 189 -7.08 -13.46 3.52
CA THR A 189 -6.85 -12.53 4.64
C THR A 189 -8.04 -12.34 5.58
N PRO A 190 -9.29 -12.05 5.12
CA PRO A 190 -10.43 -11.91 6.04
C PRO A 190 -10.69 -13.16 6.85
N LEU A 191 -10.50 -14.32 6.23
CA LEU A 191 -10.67 -15.65 6.83
C LEU A 191 -9.59 -15.89 7.91
N VAL A 192 -8.32 -15.63 7.60
CA VAL A 192 -7.22 -15.81 8.57
C VAL A 192 -7.37 -14.87 9.76
N VAL A 193 -7.78 -13.62 9.56
CA VAL A 193 -8.06 -12.67 10.66
C VAL A 193 -9.17 -13.21 11.56
N ALA A 194 -10.28 -13.69 10.98
CA ALA A 194 -11.39 -14.24 11.72
C ALA A 194 -10.96 -15.48 12.56
N ILE A 195 -10.19 -16.39 11.95
CA ILE A 195 -9.70 -17.60 12.60
C ILE A 195 -8.73 -17.25 13.73
N ALA A 196 -7.76 -16.38 13.50
CA ALA A 196 -6.78 -15.95 14.48
C ALA A 196 -7.46 -15.28 15.69
N ALA A 197 -8.35 -14.32 15.42
CA ALA A 197 -9.09 -13.62 16.48
C ALA A 197 -10.10 -14.52 17.21
N ALA A 198 -10.72 -15.51 16.56
CA ALA A 198 -11.59 -16.48 17.18
C ALA A 198 -10.84 -17.42 18.16
N ASN A 199 -9.53 -17.54 17.99
CA ASN A 199 -8.64 -18.32 18.87
C ASN A 199 -7.83 -17.44 19.84
N GLY A 200 -8.21 -16.16 20.02
CA GLY A 200 -7.64 -15.28 21.03
C GLY A 200 -6.35 -14.54 20.61
N LEU A 201 -5.89 -14.66 19.37
CA LEU A 201 -4.75 -13.90 18.88
C LEU A 201 -5.17 -12.47 18.49
N VAL A 202 -4.22 -11.55 18.59
CA VAL A 202 -4.37 -10.16 18.14
C VAL A 202 -3.80 -10.02 16.73
N MET A 203 -4.66 -9.65 15.77
CA MET A 203 -4.30 -9.49 14.35
C MET A 203 -4.85 -8.19 13.75
N PRO A 204 -4.18 -7.05 13.97
CA PRO A 204 -4.55 -5.75 13.41
C PRO A 204 -4.16 -5.67 11.94
N LYS A 205 -4.97 -6.23 11.07
CA LYS A 205 -4.62 -6.36 9.65
C LYS A 205 -4.87 -5.07 8.89
N THR A 206 -3.80 -4.45 8.43
CA THR A 206 -3.86 -3.41 7.40
C THR A 206 -3.58 -4.00 6.02
N SER A 207 -4.30 -3.53 5.02
CA SER A 207 -4.23 -4.05 3.65
C SER A 207 -4.29 -2.93 2.64
N SER A 208 -3.71 -3.14 1.46
CA SER A 208 -3.81 -2.22 0.33
C SER A 208 -5.06 -2.48 -0.51
N ARG A 209 -5.46 -1.48 -1.27
CA ARG A 209 -6.32 -1.63 -2.43
C ARG A 209 -5.56 -2.29 -3.59
N ALA A 210 -6.26 -2.69 -4.63
CA ALA A 210 -5.64 -3.27 -5.81
C ALA A 210 -4.66 -2.29 -6.48
N ILE A 211 -3.49 -2.80 -6.83
CA ILE A 211 -2.48 -2.07 -7.61
C ILE A 211 -2.49 -2.59 -9.05
N THR A 212 -2.13 -3.84 -9.22
CA THR A 212 -2.11 -4.52 -10.54
C THR A 212 -3.11 -5.68 -10.61
N SER A 213 -3.59 -6.18 -9.47
CA SER A 213 -4.59 -7.24 -9.36
C SER A 213 -6.01 -6.72 -9.61
N PRO A 214 -6.97 -7.60 -9.96
CA PRO A 214 -8.39 -7.23 -10.12
C PRO A 214 -9.10 -6.94 -8.79
N ALA A 215 -8.51 -7.30 -7.64
CA ALA A 215 -8.99 -6.93 -6.32
C ALA A 215 -7.84 -6.90 -5.32
N GLY A 216 -7.82 -5.90 -4.44
CA GLY A 216 -7.02 -5.87 -3.23
C GLY A 216 -7.82 -6.41 -2.05
N THR A 217 -7.15 -6.73 -0.94
CA THR A 217 -7.86 -7.18 0.26
C THR A 217 -8.78 -6.09 0.83
N ALA A 218 -8.38 -4.82 0.75
CA ALA A 218 -9.22 -3.72 1.18
C ALA A 218 -10.46 -3.57 0.28
N ASP A 219 -10.32 -3.71 -1.05
CA ASP A 219 -11.45 -3.63 -1.97
C ASP A 219 -12.48 -4.75 -1.73
N THR A 220 -12.01 -5.98 -1.52
CA THR A 220 -12.87 -7.12 -1.19
C THR A 220 -13.56 -6.90 0.15
N MET A 221 -12.81 -6.50 1.19
CA MET A 221 -13.36 -6.29 2.53
C MET A 221 -14.36 -5.13 2.56
N GLU A 222 -14.16 -4.08 1.76
CA GLU A 222 -15.07 -2.93 1.68
C GLU A 222 -16.47 -3.31 1.18
N THR A 223 -16.59 -4.39 0.39
CA THR A 223 -17.90 -4.96 0.00
C THR A 223 -18.61 -5.64 1.16
N LEU A 224 -17.91 -5.96 2.25
CA LEU A 224 -18.41 -6.67 3.43
C LEU A 224 -18.54 -5.77 4.67
N ALA A 225 -17.66 -4.77 4.81
CA ALA A 225 -17.67 -3.82 5.93
C ALA A 225 -16.83 -2.58 5.58
N PRO A 226 -17.01 -1.44 6.29
CA PRO A 226 -16.12 -0.29 6.14
C PRO A 226 -14.65 -0.66 6.42
N VAL A 227 -13.73 -0.16 5.60
CA VAL A 227 -12.28 -0.39 5.73
C VAL A 227 -11.50 0.89 5.96
N ASP A 228 -12.11 2.04 5.69
CA ASP A 228 -11.52 3.37 5.92
C ASP A 228 -11.74 3.74 7.39
N LEU A 229 -10.82 3.26 8.22
CA LEU A 229 -10.84 3.46 9.67
C LEU A 229 -9.72 4.40 10.07
N ASP A 230 -10.03 5.37 10.92
CA ASP A 230 -9.00 6.12 11.61
C ASP A 230 -8.30 5.27 12.68
N LEU A 231 -7.16 5.74 13.19
CA LEU A 231 -6.35 5.01 14.16
C LEU A 231 -7.10 4.68 15.46
N ASP A 232 -7.96 5.58 15.92
CA ASP A 232 -8.71 5.40 17.18
C ASP A 232 -9.81 4.36 17.01
N THR A 233 -10.52 4.38 15.90
CA THR A 233 -11.52 3.37 15.56
C THR A 233 -10.87 2.00 15.38
N LEU A 234 -9.75 1.93 14.66
CA LEU A 234 -9.00 0.70 14.49
C LEU A 234 -8.56 0.09 15.83
N ARG A 235 -8.01 0.91 16.74
CA ARG A 235 -7.63 0.46 18.08
C ARG A 235 -8.81 -0.13 18.84
N LYS A 236 -9.94 0.59 18.89
CA LYS A 236 -11.18 0.12 19.55
C LYS A 236 -11.67 -1.21 18.98
N VAL A 237 -11.65 -1.37 17.66
CA VAL A 237 -12.05 -2.63 16.99
C VAL A 237 -11.14 -3.78 17.42
N VAL A 238 -9.81 -3.58 17.35
CA VAL A 238 -8.83 -4.62 17.68
C VAL A 238 -8.85 -4.95 19.18
N GLU A 239 -8.93 -3.97 20.06
CA GLU A 239 -9.04 -4.20 21.51
C GLU A 239 -10.29 -4.99 21.86
N LYS A 240 -11.41 -4.73 21.19
CA LYS A 240 -12.68 -5.41 21.43
C LYS A 240 -12.75 -6.81 20.82
N GLU A 241 -12.31 -6.94 19.56
CA GLU A 241 -12.55 -8.15 18.77
C GLU A 241 -11.30 -8.98 18.50
N GLY A 242 -10.11 -8.49 18.83
CA GLY A 242 -8.83 -9.16 18.58
C GLY A 242 -8.33 -9.03 17.16
N GLY A 243 -9.09 -8.43 16.24
CA GLY A 243 -8.67 -8.28 14.84
C GLY A 243 -9.49 -7.27 14.07
N CYS A 244 -8.95 -6.83 12.94
CA CYS A 244 -9.63 -5.98 11.96
C CYS A 244 -9.10 -6.26 10.57
N VAL A 245 -9.78 -5.78 9.54
CA VAL A 245 -9.24 -5.68 8.17
C VAL A 245 -9.50 -4.27 7.68
N ALA A 246 -8.48 -3.41 7.75
CA ALA A 246 -8.57 -2.00 7.42
C ALA A 246 -7.72 -1.64 6.20
N TRP A 247 -8.04 -0.52 5.55
CA TRP A 247 -7.21 0.03 4.49
C TRP A 247 -6.03 0.81 5.08
N GLY A 248 -4.80 0.39 4.74
CA GLY A 248 -3.58 0.98 5.29
C GLY A 248 -3.31 2.41 4.82
N GLY A 249 -3.81 2.81 3.63
CA GLY A 249 -3.61 4.16 3.10
C GLY A 249 -4.33 5.27 3.87
N ALA A 250 -5.33 4.92 4.70
CA ALA A 250 -5.99 5.90 5.57
C ALA A 250 -5.18 6.29 6.82
N MET A 251 -4.09 5.59 7.11
CA MET A 251 -3.45 5.62 8.44
C MET A 251 -1.99 6.06 8.45
N HIS A 252 -1.43 6.54 7.37
CA HIS A 252 -0.04 7.01 7.27
C HIS A 252 1.04 6.10 7.92
N LEU A 253 0.76 4.78 8.01
CA LEU A 253 1.67 3.82 8.64
C LEU A 253 2.98 3.62 7.86
N SER A 254 2.96 3.80 6.55
CA SER A 254 4.15 3.73 5.70
C SER A 254 4.00 4.69 4.52
N PRO A 255 4.02 6.01 4.75
CA PRO A 255 3.76 7.01 3.70
C PRO A 255 4.77 6.95 2.55
N ALA A 256 6.01 6.60 2.82
CA ALA A 256 7.03 6.41 1.79
C ALA A 256 6.67 5.27 0.83
N ASP A 257 6.09 4.17 1.35
CA ASP A 257 5.69 3.03 0.53
C ASP A 257 4.61 3.39 -0.49
N ASP A 258 3.60 4.13 -0.07
CA ASP A 258 2.51 4.55 -0.96
C ASP A 258 3.04 5.42 -2.11
N ILE A 259 4.05 6.27 -1.84
CA ILE A 259 4.70 7.11 -2.85
C ILE A 259 5.55 6.25 -3.80
N PHE A 260 6.37 5.32 -3.27
CA PHE A 260 7.21 4.46 -4.10
C PHE A 260 6.38 3.54 -5.00
N VAL A 261 5.36 2.87 -4.45
CA VAL A 261 4.49 1.96 -5.20
C VAL A 261 3.78 2.67 -6.36
N ARG A 262 3.41 3.95 -6.20
CA ARG A 262 2.83 4.73 -7.28
C ARG A 262 3.75 4.82 -8.49
N ILE A 263 5.04 5.09 -8.27
CA ILE A 263 6.05 5.20 -9.34
C ILE A 263 6.47 3.83 -9.87
N GLU A 264 6.67 2.84 -8.98
CA GLU A 264 6.99 1.46 -9.36
C GLU A 264 5.95 0.89 -10.32
N ARG A 265 4.67 1.18 -10.06
CA ARG A 265 3.55 0.76 -10.91
C ARG A 265 3.62 1.36 -12.32
N GLU A 266 3.97 2.64 -12.44
CA GLU A 266 4.09 3.30 -13.74
C GLU A 266 5.30 2.81 -14.53
N LEU A 267 6.39 2.47 -13.84
CA LEU A 267 7.62 1.96 -14.45
C LEU A 267 7.61 0.45 -14.68
N ASP A 268 6.62 -0.28 -14.16
CA ASP A 268 6.57 -1.75 -14.12
C ASP A 268 7.87 -2.36 -13.51
N ILE A 269 8.40 -1.71 -12.47
CA ILE A 269 9.58 -2.13 -11.73
C ILE A 269 9.16 -2.84 -10.44
N ASP A 270 9.75 -4.01 -10.18
CA ASP A 270 9.55 -4.78 -8.95
C ASP A 270 10.89 -5.37 -8.53
N THR A 271 11.51 -4.80 -7.50
CA THR A 271 12.81 -5.26 -6.99
C THR A 271 12.66 -5.95 -5.65
N GLN A 272 13.49 -6.95 -5.39
CA GLN A 272 13.40 -7.73 -4.16
C GLN A 272 13.61 -6.87 -2.90
N GLY A 273 14.59 -5.97 -2.90
CA GLY A 273 14.86 -5.10 -1.75
C GLY A 273 13.70 -4.14 -1.44
N GLN A 274 13.11 -3.54 -2.48
CA GLN A 274 11.94 -2.67 -2.33
C GLN A 274 10.71 -3.47 -1.85
N LEU A 275 10.47 -4.65 -2.41
CA LEU A 275 9.40 -5.54 -1.98
C LEU A 275 9.51 -5.88 -0.49
N ILE A 276 10.70 -6.25 -0.02
CA ILE A 276 10.94 -6.61 1.38
C ILE A 276 10.70 -5.39 2.28
N ALA A 277 11.27 -4.23 1.93
CA ALA A 277 11.08 -2.99 2.68
C ALA A 277 9.61 -2.56 2.73
N SER A 278 8.90 -2.62 1.61
CA SER A 278 7.46 -2.35 1.51
C SER A 278 6.63 -3.28 2.39
N VAL A 279 6.90 -4.58 2.36
CA VAL A 279 6.16 -5.56 3.17
C VAL A 279 6.44 -5.37 4.64
N LEU A 280 7.70 -5.34 5.05
CA LEU A 280 8.07 -5.36 6.47
C LEU A 280 7.82 -4.01 7.15
N SER A 281 8.04 -2.87 6.50
CA SER A 281 7.78 -1.56 7.09
C SER A 281 6.33 -1.42 7.55
N LYS A 282 5.36 -1.85 6.74
CA LYS A 282 3.93 -1.85 7.09
C LYS A 282 3.59 -2.76 8.26
N LYS A 283 4.26 -3.92 8.38
CA LYS A 283 4.04 -4.86 9.47
C LYS A 283 4.61 -4.34 10.79
N ILE A 284 5.81 -3.78 10.73
CA ILE A 284 6.45 -3.13 11.88
C ILE A 284 5.62 -1.93 12.34
N ALA A 285 5.19 -1.08 11.42
CA ALA A 285 4.35 0.08 11.73
C ALA A 285 3.00 -0.32 12.34
N ALA A 286 2.40 -1.42 11.87
CA ALA A 286 1.17 -1.98 12.46
C ALA A 286 1.38 -2.67 13.82
N GLY A 287 2.62 -2.76 14.31
CA GLY A 287 2.95 -3.35 15.61
C GLY A 287 2.97 -4.87 15.63
N ALA A 288 3.10 -5.54 14.47
CA ALA A 288 3.21 -6.99 14.40
C ALA A 288 4.54 -7.46 15.01
N THR A 289 4.50 -8.60 15.71
CA THR A 289 5.68 -9.27 16.29
C THR A 289 5.94 -10.63 15.61
N HIS A 290 4.90 -11.26 15.09
CA HIS A 290 4.95 -12.57 14.46
C HIS A 290 4.25 -12.54 13.09
N ILE A 291 4.94 -12.95 12.04
CA ILE A 291 4.48 -12.77 10.66
C ILE A 291 4.56 -14.08 9.89
N VAL A 292 3.46 -14.45 9.23
CA VAL A 292 3.44 -15.52 8.23
C VAL A 292 3.44 -14.89 6.83
N ILE A 293 4.40 -15.29 6.00
CA ILE A 293 4.48 -14.89 4.59
C ILE A 293 4.10 -16.07 3.70
N ASP A 294 3.04 -15.92 2.95
CA ASP A 294 2.61 -16.86 1.91
C ASP A 294 3.28 -16.49 0.59
N ILE A 295 4.08 -17.39 0.04
CA ILE A 295 4.82 -17.24 -1.22
C ILE A 295 4.27 -18.27 -2.23
N PRO A 296 3.26 -17.90 -3.04
CA PRO A 296 2.80 -18.75 -4.11
C PRO A 296 3.88 -18.91 -5.19
N VAL A 297 4.18 -20.15 -5.57
CA VAL A 297 5.22 -20.48 -6.57
C VAL A 297 4.56 -21.09 -7.79
N GLY A 298 4.73 -20.46 -8.96
CA GLY A 298 4.15 -20.94 -10.21
C GLY A 298 4.56 -20.09 -11.41
N PRO A 299 4.45 -20.60 -12.64
CA PRO A 299 4.99 -19.96 -13.85
C PRO A 299 4.33 -18.61 -14.15
N THR A 300 3.09 -18.41 -13.73
CA THR A 300 2.32 -17.17 -13.92
C THR A 300 2.06 -16.41 -12.61
N ALA A 301 2.58 -16.89 -11.47
CA ALA A 301 2.62 -16.19 -10.21
C ALA A 301 3.71 -15.09 -10.20
N LYS A 302 3.79 -14.33 -9.12
CA LYS A 302 4.85 -13.33 -8.92
C LYS A 302 6.21 -13.99 -8.73
N VAL A 303 6.27 -15.08 -7.96
CA VAL A 303 7.46 -15.91 -7.75
C VAL A 303 7.35 -17.16 -8.63
N ARG A 304 8.31 -17.34 -9.54
CA ARG A 304 8.17 -18.33 -10.63
C ARG A 304 8.90 -19.64 -10.38
N SER A 305 9.86 -19.67 -9.47
CA SER A 305 10.62 -20.87 -9.14
C SER A 305 10.79 -21.06 -7.65
N ARG A 306 11.01 -22.29 -7.24
CA ARG A 306 11.29 -22.64 -5.84
C ARG A 306 12.56 -21.98 -5.34
N GLU A 307 13.60 -21.93 -6.14
CA GLU A 307 14.88 -21.28 -5.83
C GLU A 307 14.67 -19.77 -5.55
N THR A 308 13.93 -19.07 -6.42
CA THR A 308 13.59 -17.65 -6.20
C THR A 308 12.79 -17.46 -4.90
N ALA A 309 11.88 -18.38 -4.60
CA ALA A 309 11.08 -18.33 -3.37
C ALA A 309 11.94 -18.51 -2.11
N GLU A 310 12.88 -19.47 -2.13
CA GLU A 310 13.80 -19.73 -1.01
C GLU A 310 14.75 -18.56 -0.78
N HIS A 311 15.27 -17.96 -1.85
CA HIS A 311 16.10 -16.77 -1.77
C HIS A 311 15.31 -15.58 -1.18
N LEU A 312 14.09 -15.35 -1.64
CA LEU A 312 13.21 -14.30 -1.07
C LEU A 312 12.88 -14.57 0.40
N ALA A 313 12.57 -15.81 0.75
CA ALA A 313 12.25 -16.20 2.13
C ALA A 313 13.45 -15.99 3.07
N HIS A 314 14.66 -16.33 2.63
CA HIS A 314 15.89 -16.07 3.38
C HIS A 314 16.07 -14.57 3.64
N HIS A 315 15.98 -13.72 2.61
CA HIS A 315 16.15 -12.29 2.77
C HIS A 315 15.06 -11.67 3.66
N LEU A 316 13.79 -12.08 3.50
CA LEU A 316 12.69 -11.64 4.37
C LEU A 316 12.97 -12.00 5.83
N SER A 317 13.48 -13.21 6.10
CA SER A 317 13.79 -13.68 7.45
C SER A 317 14.94 -12.90 8.09
N GLU A 318 16.02 -12.64 7.35
CA GLU A 318 17.18 -11.87 7.82
C GLU A 318 16.79 -10.41 8.14
N VAL A 319 16.06 -9.76 7.23
CA VAL A 319 15.58 -8.39 7.46
C VAL A 319 14.61 -8.36 8.65
N ALA A 320 13.64 -9.27 8.73
CA ALA A 320 12.70 -9.35 9.85
C ALA A 320 13.41 -9.55 11.20
N ALA A 321 14.40 -10.44 11.25
CA ALA A 321 15.19 -10.70 12.45
C ALA A 321 15.93 -9.45 12.95
N SER A 322 16.41 -8.56 12.05
CA SER A 322 17.06 -7.30 12.40
C SER A 322 16.13 -6.30 13.12
N PHE A 323 14.81 -6.53 13.04
CA PHE A 323 13.77 -5.77 13.74
C PHE A 323 13.15 -6.54 14.91
N GLY A 324 13.68 -7.71 15.27
CA GLY A 324 13.14 -8.55 16.34
C GLY A 324 11.82 -9.24 15.99
N LEU A 325 11.48 -9.36 14.72
CA LEU A 325 10.27 -10.04 14.26
C LEU A 325 10.51 -11.54 14.12
N VAL A 326 9.53 -12.34 14.50
CA VAL A 326 9.49 -13.77 14.22
C VAL A 326 8.74 -14.00 12.92
N LEU A 327 9.42 -14.56 11.91
CA LEU A 327 8.85 -14.70 10.57
C LEU A 327 8.88 -16.17 10.13
N ARG A 328 7.78 -16.63 9.53
CA ARG A 328 7.64 -17.94 8.89
C ARG A 328 7.18 -17.77 7.45
N CYS A 329 7.93 -18.32 6.50
CA CYS A 329 7.53 -18.37 5.10
C CYS A 329 6.85 -19.70 4.78
N LEU A 330 5.76 -19.65 4.02
CA LEU A 330 5.06 -20.79 3.45
C LEU A 330 5.21 -20.74 1.94
N PHE A 331 5.61 -21.87 1.33
CA PHE A 331 5.63 -22.01 -0.12
C PHE A 331 4.36 -22.74 -0.54
N THR A 332 3.53 -22.08 -1.31
CA THR A 332 2.21 -22.60 -1.70
C THR A 332 2.10 -22.71 -3.21
N ASP A 333 1.13 -23.48 -3.70
CA ASP A 333 0.92 -23.66 -5.13
C ASP A 333 0.45 -22.34 -5.78
N GLY A 334 1.15 -21.91 -6.81
CA GLY A 334 0.90 -20.72 -7.61
C GLY A 334 0.53 -21.00 -9.06
N ASN A 335 0.23 -22.27 -9.43
CA ASN A 335 -0.02 -22.65 -10.81
C ASN A 335 -1.39 -22.20 -11.33
N GLN A 336 -2.35 -21.98 -10.46
CA GLN A 336 -3.74 -21.66 -10.83
C GLN A 336 -4.35 -20.68 -9.83
N PRO A 337 -5.50 -20.04 -10.16
CA PRO A 337 -6.24 -19.19 -9.22
C PRO A 337 -6.70 -20.00 -8.02
N VAL A 338 -7.09 -19.30 -6.95
CA VAL A 338 -7.63 -19.90 -5.73
C VAL A 338 -9.02 -19.33 -5.48
N GLY A 339 -9.99 -20.21 -5.23
CA GLY A 339 -11.40 -19.85 -5.21
C GLY A 339 -12.00 -19.75 -6.62
N ARG A 340 -13.21 -19.26 -6.69
CA ARG A 340 -13.97 -19.15 -7.94
C ARG A 340 -14.16 -17.72 -8.39
N GLY A 341 -14.30 -16.79 -7.44
CA GLY A 341 -14.51 -15.39 -7.69
C GLY A 341 -13.21 -14.64 -7.94
N ILE A 342 -13.18 -13.76 -8.94
CA ILE A 342 -12.08 -12.87 -9.26
C ILE A 342 -12.63 -11.47 -9.46
N GLY A 343 -12.41 -10.60 -8.50
CA GLY A 343 -12.97 -9.27 -8.38
C GLY A 343 -13.59 -9.07 -6.98
N PRO A 344 -13.76 -7.82 -6.51
CA PRO A 344 -14.02 -7.54 -5.10
C PRO A 344 -15.22 -8.30 -4.50
N ALA A 345 -16.40 -8.16 -5.10
CA ALA A 345 -17.63 -8.80 -4.61
C ALA A 345 -17.64 -10.32 -4.83
N LEU A 346 -17.01 -10.79 -5.92
CA LEU A 346 -16.95 -12.22 -6.22
C LEU A 346 -16.05 -12.96 -5.24
N GLU A 347 -14.88 -12.39 -4.93
CA GLU A 347 -13.98 -12.91 -3.91
C GLU A 347 -14.60 -12.82 -2.50
N ALA A 348 -15.40 -11.78 -2.23
CA ALA A 348 -16.13 -11.65 -0.98
C ALA A 348 -17.18 -12.76 -0.80
N ARG A 349 -17.85 -13.21 -1.87
CA ARG A 349 -18.76 -14.36 -1.83
C ARG A 349 -18.05 -15.64 -1.50
N ASP A 350 -16.88 -15.89 -2.10
CA ASP A 350 -16.06 -17.05 -1.76
C ASP A 350 -15.65 -17.03 -0.27
N VAL A 351 -15.26 -15.85 0.24
CA VAL A 351 -14.96 -15.66 1.67
C VAL A 351 -16.18 -16.01 2.54
N LEU A 352 -17.37 -15.52 2.18
CA LEU A 352 -18.60 -15.80 2.93
C LEU A 352 -18.98 -17.28 2.86
N ALA A 353 -18.87 -17.91 1.69
CA ALA A 353 -19.15 -19.33 1.52
C ALA A 353 -18.28 -20.20 2.45
N VAL A 354 -16.98 -19.90 2.53
CA VAL A 354 -16.06 -20.62 3.45
C VAL A 354 -16.40 -20.31 4.91
N LEU A 355 -16.66 -19.06 5.30
CA LEU A 355 -16.99 -18.70 6.69
C LEU A 355 -18.30 -19.33 7.16
N ARG A 356 -19.30 -19.38 6.29
CA ARG A 356 -20.62 -19.97 6.56
C ARG A 356 -20.63 -21.49 6.46
N ASN A 357 -19.48 -22.08 6.07
CA ASN A 357 -19.34 -23.52 5.83
C ASN A 357 -20.40 -24.04 4.85
N GLU A 358 -20.61 -23.30 3.75
CA GLU A 358 -21.56 -23.69 2.71
C GLU A 358 -21.08 -24.94 1.97
N ALA A 359 -22.02 -25.80 1.56
CA ALA A 359 -21.68 -27.10 0.94
C ALA A 359 -20.90 -26.96 -0.39
N ASP A 360 -21.10 -25.85 -1.09
CA ASP A 360 -20.45 -25.54 -2.36
C ASP A 360 -19.30 -24.53 -2.21
N ALA A 361 -18.83 -24.26 -0.99
CA ALA A 361 -17.68 -23.39 -0.76
C ALA A 361 -16.43 -23.87 -1.54
N PRO A 362 -15.61 -22.96 -2.09
CA PRO A 362 -14.38 -23.36 -2.79
C PRO A 362 -13.42 -24.10 -1.88
N GLN A 363 -13.23 -25.40 -2.08
CA GLN A 363 -12.43 -26.26 -1.21
C GLN A 363 -10.96 -25.86 -1.23
N ASP A 364 -10.43 -25.49 -2.40
CA ASP A 364 -9.05 -25.01 -2.57
C ASP A 364 -8.75 -23.74 -1.75
N LEU A 365 -9.73 -22.83 -1.66
CA LEU A 365 -9.64 -21.65 -0.78
C LEU A 365 -9.69 -22.07 0.70
N CYS A 366 -10.59 -22.98 1.06
CA CYS A 366 -10.70 -23.48 2.42
C CYS A 366 -9.38 -24.14 2.89
N ASP A 367 -8.79 -25.00 2.07
CA ASP A 367 -7.53 -25.68 2.34
C ASP A 367 -6.36 -24.70 2.46
N ARG A 368 -6.30 -23.71 1.54
CA ARG A 368 -5.30 -22.64 1.57
C ARG A 368 -5.41 -21.80 2.84
N VAL A 369 -6.62 -21.43 3.21
CA VAL A 369 -6.88 -20.67 4.43
C VAL A 369 -6.48 -21.46 5.66
N ALA A 370 -6.87 -22.73 5.74
CA ALA A 370 -6.52 -23.58 6.88
C ALA A 370 -5.01 -23.75 7.04
N LEU A 371 -4.27 -23.89 5.92
CA LEU A 371 -2.80 -23.95 5.92
C LEU A 371 -2.19 -22.64 6.46
N VAL A 372 -2.61 -21.50 5.94
CA VAL A 372 -2.06 -20.19 6.34
C VAL A 372 -2.48 -19.83 7.76
N ALA A 373 -3.75 -20.02 8.12
CA ALA A 373 -4.24 -19.76 9.47
C ALA A 373 -3.61 -20.72 10.49
N GLY A 374 -3.43 -22.00 10.12
CA GLY A 374 -2.74 -22.97 10.95
C GLY A 374 -1.33 -22.53 11.30
N ALA A 375 -0.57 -22.05 10.32
CA ALA A 375 0.76 -21.50 10.56
C ALA A 375 0.74 -20.26 11.46
N VAL A 376 -0.29 -19.38 11.33
CA VAL A 376 -0.47 -18.21 12.19
C VAL A 376 -0.79 -18.66 13.64
N LEU A 377 -1.65 -19.67 13.82
CA LEU A 377 -2.00 -20.21 15.14
C LEU A 377 -0.81 -20.86 15.86
N GLU A 378 0.03 -21.58 15.12
CA GLU A 378 1.26 -22.16 15.64
C GLU A 378 2.29 -21.07 15.99
N LEU A 379 2.54 -20.13 15.09
CA LEU A 379 3.48 -19.05 15.30
C LEU A 379 3.05 -18.16 16.48
N GLY A 380 1.73 -17.95 16.65
CA GLY A 380 1.13 -17.21 17.75
C GLY A 380 1.05 -18.02 19.08
N GLY A 381 1.51 -19.26 19.10
CA GLY A 381 1.58 -20.10 20.30
C GLY A 381 0.23 -20.65 20.80
N VAL A 382 -0.83 -20.53 19.99
CA VAL A 382 -2.17 -21.09 20.34
C VAL A 382 -2.28 -22.56 19.99
N ALA A 383 -1.59 -23.00 18.94
CA ALA A 383 -1.48 -24.40 18.57
C ALA A 383 -0.02 -24.85 18.66
N LYS A 384 0.18 -26.14 18.99
CA LYS A 384 1.51 -26.75 18.86
C LYS A 384 1.87 -26.93 17.39
N GLU A 385 3.16 -27.06 17.13
CA GLU A 385 3.65 -27.36 15.78
C GLU A 385 2.98 -28.62 15.20
N GLY A 386 2.42 -28.51 14.00
CA GLY A 386 1.66 -29.57 13.32
C GLY A 386 0.18 -29.65 13.69
N GLU A 387 -0.30 -28.96 14.71
CA GLU A 387 -1.72 -28.97 15.13
C GLU A 387 -2.53 -27.80 14.56
N GLY A 388 -1.85 -26.75 14.07
CA GLY A 388 -2.49 -25.50 13.64
C GLY A 388 -3.48 -25.70 12.50
N LEU A 389 -3.15 -26.55 11.51
CA LEU A 389 -4.05 -26.87 10.39
C LEU A 389 -5.39 -27.44 10.87
N ARG A 390 -5.35 -28.43 11.79
CA ARG A 390 -6.55 -29.04 12.36
C ARG A 390 -7.38 -28.00 13.12
N LEU A 391 -6.74 -27.18 13.96
CA LEU A 391 -7.44 -26.14 14.72
C LEU A 391 -8.08 -25.09 13.82
N ALA A 392 -7.44 -24.73 12.70
CA ALA A 392 -8.01 -23.81 11.71
C ALA A 392 -9.27 -24.39 11.07
N HIS A 393 -9.25 -25.66 10.64
CA HIS A 393 -10.42 -26.36 10.12
C HIS A 393 -11.55 -26.46 11.16
N GLU A 394 -11.24 -26.79 12.41
CA GLU A 394 -12.22 -26.83 13.48
C GLU A 394 -12.85 -25.46 13.76
N THR A 395 -12.06 -24.39 13.66
CA THR A 395 -12.57 -23.03 13.86
C THR A 395 -13.54 -22.62 12.74
N ILE A 396 -13.31 -23.05 11.50
CA ILE A 396 -14.24 -22.84 10.38
C ILE A 396 -15.49 -23.70 10.56
N SER A 397 -15.33 -25.02 10.69
CA SER A 397 -16.44 -25.99 10.70
C SER A 397 -17.37 -25.83 11.91
N SER A 398 -16.88 -25.36 13.04
CA SER A 398 -17.70 -25.03 14.23
C SER A 398 -18.48 -23.73 14.14
N GLY A 399 -18.27 -22.90 13.09
CA GLY A 399 -18.90 -21.60 12.94
C GLY A 399 -18.22 -20.46 13.74
N ARG A 400 -17.23 -20.73 14.59
CA ARG A 400 -16.54 -19.73 15.42
C ARG A 400 -15.88 -18.63 14.56
N ALA A 401 -15.32 -18.99 13.41
CA ALA A 401 -14.74 -18.02 12.48
C ALA A 401 -15.80 -17.06 11.93
N TRP A 402 -16.98 -17.58 11.56
CA TRP A 402 -18.09 -16.77 11.08
C TRP A 402 -18.61 -15.79 12.14
N GLU A 403 -18.88 -16.28 13.33
CA GLU A 403 -19.32 -15.44 14.45
C GLU A 403 -18.31 -14.31 14.75
N LYS A 404 -17.02 -14.63 14.77
CA LYS A 404 -15.96 -13.64 14.99
C LYS A 404 -15.90 -12.64 13.84
N PHE A 405 -16.00 -13.07 12.59
CA PHE A 405 -16.01 -12.20 11.43
C PHE A 405 -17.17 -11.20 11.45
N GLN A 406 -18.37 -11.67 11.79
CA GLN A 406 -19.54 -10.80 11.94
C GLN A 406 -19.31 -9.72 13.01
N ARG A 407 -18.72 -10.09 14.15
CA ARG A 407 -18.39 -9.15 15.24
C ARG A 407 -17.34 -8.12 14.80
N ILE A 408 -16.33 -8.53 14.06
CA ILE A 408 -15.33 -7.62 13.47
C ILE A 408 -16.04 -6.64 12.51
N CYS A 409 -16.85 -7.13 11.59
CA CYS A 409 -17.60 -6.27 10.65
C CYS A 409 -18.51 -5.29 11.39
N ALA A 410 -19.23 -5.76 12.42
CA ALA A 410 -20.09 -4.90 13.24
C ALA A 410 -19.29 -3.80 13.95
N ALA A 411 -18.12 -4.14 14.49
CA ALA A 411 -17.24 -3.18 15.15
C ALA A 411 -16.60 -2.17 14.17
N GLN A 412 -16.37 -2.58 12.90
CA GLN A 412 -15.89 -1.71 11.82
C GLN A 412 -16.97 -0.78 11.23
N GLY A 413 -18.24 -0.89 11.65
CA GLY A 413 -19.31 -0.01 11.18
C GLY A 413 -20.47 -0.73 10.49
N GLY A 414 -20.49 -2.05 10.51
CA GLY A 414 -21.61 -2.88 10.04
C GLY A 414 -21.25 -3.83 8.90
N PHE A 415 -21.93 -4.96 8.90
CA PHE A 415 -21.83 -5.95 7.83
C PHE A 415 -22.64 -5.51 6.60
N ARG A 416 -22.12 -5.80 5.42
CA ARG A 416 -22.74 -5.53 4.12
C ARG A 416 -22.79 -6.82 3.30
N GLU A 417 -23.86 -6.98 2.50
CA GLU A 417 -23.86 -8.02 1.48
C GLU A 417 -23.15 -7.54 0.22
N PRO A 418 -22.29 -8.39 -0.39
CA PRO A 418 -21.55 -8.01 -1.60
C PRO A 418 -22.49 -7.65 -2.75
N PRO A 419 -22.25 -6.56 -3.50
CA PRO A 419 -23.09 -6.16 -4.60
C PRO A 419 -23.08 -7.20 -5.73
N GLN A 420 -24.18 -7.26 -6.50
CA GLN A 420 -24.32 -8.15 -7.65
C GLN A 420 -24.15 -7.37 -8.95
N ALA A 421 -23.53 -8.01 -9.95
CA ALA A 421 -23.47 -7.47 -11.30
C ALA A 421 -24.87 -7.47 -11.94
N LEU A 422 -25.18 -6.40 -12.66
CA LEU A 422 -26.44 -6.28 -13.39
C LEU A 422 -26.49 -7.20 -14.63
N TYR A 423 -25.32 -7.45 -15.22
CA TYR A 423 -25.16 -8.26 -16.43
C TYR A 423 -24.17 -9.37 -16.15
N VAL A 424 -24.52 -10.57 -16.56
CA VAL A 424 -23.67 -11.77 -16.48
C VAL A 424 -23.73 -12.46 -17.83
N GLU A 425 -22.58 -12.65 -18.45
CA GLU A 425 -22.43 -13.34 -19.74
C GLU A 425 -21.67 -14.66 -19.53
N PRO A 426 -22.29 -15.81 -19.78
CA PRO A 426 -21.59 -17.09 -19.66
C PRO A 426 -20.66 -17.32 -20.84
N LEU A 427 -19.38 -17.58 -20.57
CA LEU A 427 -18.41 -18.01 -21.56
C LEU A 427 -18.27 -19.53 -21.48
N LEU A 428 -18.87 -20.24 -22.41
CA LEU A 428 -18.87 -21.69 -22.43
C LEU A 428 -17.66 -22.25 -23.20
N ALA A 429 -17.15 -23.39 -22.73
CA ALA A 429 -16.15 -24.16 -23.49
C ALA A 429 -16.77 -24.67 -24.80
N THR A 430 -16.01 -24.58 -25.89
CA THR A 430 -16.45 -25.05 -27.22
C THR A 430 -16.41 -26.57 -27.35
N THR A 431 -15.66 -27.25 -26.49
CA THR A 431 -15.50 -28.71 -26.45
C THR A 431 -15.46 -29.21 -25.03
N SER A 432 -15.93 -30.42 -24.79
CA SER A 432 -15.78 -31.09 -23.50
C SER A 432 -14.31 -31.44 -23.27
N GLY A 433 -13.85 -31.21 -22.04
CA GLY A 433 -12.46 -31.46 -21.69
C GLY A 433 -12.14 -31.05 -20.26
N ARG A 434 -10.87 -31.09 -19.89
CA ARG A 434 -10.35 -30.64 -18.62
C ARG A 434 -9.38 -29.46 -18.85
N ALA A 435 -9.52 -28.39 -18.10
CA ALA A 435 -8.53 -27.31 -18.07
C ALA A 435 -7.24 -27.85 -17.44
N VAL A 436 -6.14 -27.84 -18.19
CA VAL A 436 -4.83 -28.34 -17.74
C VAL A 436 -3.86 -27.22 -17.39
N HIS A 437 -4.16 -25.99 -17.83
CA HIS A 437 -3.35 -24.82 -17.56
C HIS A 437 -4.23 -23.56 -17.55
N ILE A 438 -4.01 -22.72 -16.53
CA ILE A 438 -4.66 -21.40 -16.40
C ILE A 438 -3.56 -20.36 -16.25
N ASP A 439 -3.56 -19.37 -17.14
CA ASP A 439 -2.67 -18.21 -17.05
C ASP A 439 -3.27 -17.18 -16.09
N ASN A 440 -2.74 -17.09 -14.87
CA ASN A 440 -3.20 -16.19 -13.82
C ASN A 440 -3.17 -14.72 -14.24
N ARG A 441 -2.19 -14.32 -15.06
CA ARG A 441 -2.04 -12.92 -15.51
C ARG A 441 -3.10 -12.54 -16.52
N LYS A 442 -3.36 -13.44 -17.48
CA LYS A 442 -4.42 -13.23 -18.49
C LYS A 442 -5.79 -13.20 -17.82
N LEU A 443 -6.01 -14.10 -16.87
CA LEU A 443 -7.27 -14.16 -16.13
C LEU A 443 -7.49 -12.88 -15.27
N SER A 444 -6.45 -12.41 -14.59
CA SER A 444 -6.48 -11.12 -13.87
C SER A 444 -6.77 -9.95 -14.81
N ARG A 445 -6.16 -9.94 -16.01
CA ARG A 445 -6.39 -8.92 -17.02
C ARG A 445 -7.85 -8.92 -17.52
N LEU A 446 -8.43 -10.10 -17.75
CA LEU A 446 -9.83 -10.23 -18.16
C LEU A 446 -10.79 -9.69 -17.08
N ALA A 447 -10.56 -10.01 -15.81
CA ALA A 447 -11.35 -9.46 -14.70
C ALA A 447 -11.28 -7.93 -14.63
N LYS A 448 -10.09 -7.36 -14.89
CA LYS A 448 -9.93 -5.89 -14.97
C LYS A 448 -10.66 -5.29 -16.17
N LEU A 449 -10.62 -5.94 -17.32
CA LEU A 449 -11.37 -5.51 -18.50
C LEU A 449 -12.89 -5.59 -18.30
N ALA A 450 -13.36 -6.50 -17.44
CA ALA A 450 -14.77 -6.57 -17.02
C ALA A 450 -15.17 -5.42 -16.07
N GLY A 451 -14.19 -4.64 -15.54
CA GLY A 451 -14.43 -3.46 -14.72
C GLY A 451 -13.92 -3.55 -13.28
N ALA A 452 -13.31 -4.65 -12.86
CA ALA A 452 -12.71 -4.76 -11.52
C ALA A 452 -11.36 -4.00 -11.45
N PRO A 453 -11.00 -3.37 -10.33
CA PRO A 453 -11.77 -3.23 -9.08
C PRO A 453 -12.69 -2.02 -9.04
N GLU A 454 -12.65 -1.11 -10.05
CA GLU A 454 -13.35 0.17 -10.07
C GLU A 454 -14.88 -0.02 -9.94
N SER A 455 -15.40 -1.10 -10.51
CA SER A 455 -16.76 -1.56 -10.28
C SER A 455 -16.73 -2.78 -9.35
N PRO A 456 -17.07 -2.64 -8.06
CA PRO A 456 -16.93 -3.73 -7.09
C PRO A 456 -17.69 -5.02 -7.43
N ALA A 457 -18.77 -4.92 -8.18
CA ALA A 457 -19.58 -6.06 -8.62
C ALA A 457 -19.00 -6.79 -9.85
N ALA A 458 -18.07 -6.14 -10.58
CA ALA A 458 -17.51 -6.69 -11.80
C ALA A 458 -16.38 -7.71 -11.52
N GLY A 459 -16.17 -8.60 -12.48
CA GLY A 459 -15.10 -9.60 -12.40
C GLY A 459 -15.39 -10.84 -13.21
N ILE A 460 -14.79 -11.95 -12.82
CA ILE A 460 -14.97 -13.28 -13.42
C ILE A 460 -15.36 -14.28 -12.34
N GLN A 461 -16.34 -15.10 -12.61
CA GLN A 461 -16.73 -16.26 -11.80
C GLN A 461 -16.32 -17.53 -12.54
N LEU A 462 -15.45 -18.33 -11.96
CA LEU A 462 -15.12 -19.67 -12.44
C LEU A 462 -16.19 -20.66 -11.98
N GLN A 463 -16.49 -21.65 -12.82
CA GLN A 463 -17.48 -22.69 -12.58
C GLN A 463 -16.79 -24.01 -12.22
#